data_137ce8f463470f85a0e73e168cef346b
#
_entry.id   137ce8f463470f85a0e73e168cef346b
#
_cell.length_a   1.000
_cell.length_b   1.000
_cell.length_c   1.000
_cell.angle_alpha   90.00
_cell.angle_beta   90.00
_cell.angle_gamma   90.00
#
_symmetry.space_group_name_H-M   'P 1'
#
loop_
_entity.id
_entity.type
_entity.pdbx_description
1 polymer ?
#
loop_
_entity_poly.entity_id
_entity_poly.type
_entity_poly.pdbx_seq_one_letter_code
_entity_poly.pdbx_strand_id
1 'polypeptide(L)'
;GYDALVGIAVVLLGSGAGVLASTVNPFATGIASGFAGTSLGEGLGLRLAMLVVFDAVAIAYVMRYAAAVRRDPGRSLTADHGLRRQGWESGAEPPALDGRRKLALALFALVFLVMVYAVIPFDEIGLPVPTLGWWFPELSGLFLVGGGIIGLCYGLGEERTAKAFVAGASELVGVAL
;
A
#
# COMPACT_ATOMS: atom_id res chain seq x y z
N GLY A 1 14.79 16.07 13.53
CA GLY A 1 14.05 15.23 12.61
C GLY A 1 13.21 14.20 13.32
N TYR A 2 12.71 13.26 12.58
CA TYR A 2 12.04 12.07 13.11
C TYR A 2 13.05 10.93 13.23
N ASP A 3 12.79 9.95 14.12
CA ASP A 3 13.62 8.76 14.24
C ASP A 3 13.15 7.65 13.25
N ALA A 4 13.97 6.59 13.14
CA ALA A 4 13.65 5.47 12.26
C ALA A 4 12.35 4.73 12.68
N LEU A 5 12.03 4.76 13.99
CA LEU A 5 10.85 4.12 14.53
C LEU A 5 9.55 4.78 14.04
N VAL A 6 9.54 6.12 13.85
CA VAL A 6 8.40 6.81 13.23
C VAL A 6 8.15 6.29 11.82
N GLY A 7 9.20 6.12 11.01
CA GLY A 7 9.06 5.58 9.65
C GLY A 7 8.51 4.15 9.65
N ILE A 8 9.05 3.29 10.49
CA ILE A 8 8.59 1.90 10.65
C ILE A 8 7.14 1.87 11.13
N ALA A 9 6.81 2.69 12.13
CA ALA A 9 5.46 2.76 12.69
C ALA A 9 4.42 3.21 11.65
N VAL A 10 4.75 4.19 10.81
CA VAL A 10 3.85 4.63 9.71
C VAL A 10 3.51 3.46 8.79
N VAL A 11 4.51 2.67 8.39
CA VAL A 11 4.30 1.54 7.47
C VAL A 11 3.56 0.40 8.16
N LEU A 12 4.04 -0.05 9.33
CA LEU A 12 3.48 -1.23 10.00
C LEU A 12 2.09 -0.97 10.59
N LEU A 13 1.89 0.15 11.27
CA LEU A 13 0.58 0.46 11.85
C LEU A 13 -0.43 0.87 10.79
N GLY A 14 -0.01 1.58 9.74
CA GLY A 14 -0.89 1.94 8.63
C GLY A 14 -1.36 0.72 7.84
N SER A 15 -0.44 -0.17 7.45
CA SER A 15 -0.82 -1.41 6.78
C SER A 15 -1.60 -2.35 7.70
N GLY A 16 -1.23 -2.46 8.98
CA GLY A 16 -1.95 -3.26 9.96
C GLY A 16 -3.38 -2.80 10.19
N ALA A 17 -3.61 -1.49 10.34
CA ALA A 17 -4.95 -0.92 10.47
C ALA A 17 -5.79 -1.14 9.21
N GLY A 18 -5.19 -0.95 8.03
CA GLY A 18 -5.84 -1.20 6.74
C GLY A 18 -6.24 -2.66 6.52
N VAL A 19 -5.42 -3.62 6.96
CA VAL A 19 -5.77 -5.05 6.88
C VAL A 19 -6.83 -5.42 7.91
N LEU A 20 -6.71 -4.94 9.15
CA LEU A 20 -7.65 -5.25 10.24
C LEU A 20 -9.06 -4.77 9.94
N ALA A 21 -9.20 -3.62 9.31
CA ALA A 21 -10.47 -3.01 8.94
C ALA A 21 -10.71 -3.04 7.43
N SER A 22 -10.22 -4.08 6.75
CA SER A 22 -10.32 -4.14 5.29
C SER A 22 -11.77 -4.16 4.82
N THR A 23 -12.05 -3.30 3.85
CA THR A 23 -13.41 -3.09 3.34
C THR A 23 -13.75 -4.07 2.22
N VAL A 24 -12.95 -4.06 1.17
CA VAL A 24 -13.17 -4.84 -0.07
C VAL A 24 -11.94 -5.68 -0.46
N ASN A 25 -11.03 -5.91 0.48
CA ASN A 25 -9.85 -6.70 0.23
C ASN A 25 -10.22 -8.17 -0.09
N PRO A 26 -9.92 -8.68 -1.28
CA PRO A 26 -10.28 -10.03 -1.66
C PRO A 26 -9.61 -11.11 -0.80
N PHE A 27 -8.40 -10.85 -0.29
CA PHE A 27 -7.69 -11.82 0.55
C PHE A 27 -8.29 -11.95 1.94
N ALA A 28 -8.46 -10.85 2.65
CA ALA A 28 -8.96 -10.90 4.02
C ALA A 28 -10.48 -11.00 4.04
N THR A 29 -11.17 -9.99 3.50
CA THR A 29 -12.62 -9.90 3.57
C THR A 29 -13.29 -10.89 2.64
N GLY A 30 -12.78 -11.06 1.42
CA GLY A 30 -13.40 -11.97 0.44
C GLY A 30 -13.33 -13.41 0.88
N ILE A 31 -12.19 -13.90 1.35
CA ILE A 31 -12.04 -15.26 1.86
C ILE A 31 -12.94 -15.47 3.10
N ALA A 32 -12.91 -14.52 4.04
CA ALA A 32 -13.76 -14.60 5.25
C ALA A 32 -15.25 -14.61 4.92
N SER A 33 -15.70 -13.75 4.00
CA SER A 33 -17.09 -13.73 3.53
C SER A 33 -17.49 -15.05 2.86
N GLY A 34 -16.60 -15.63 2.04
CA GLY A 34 -16.81 -16.92 1.43
C GLY A 34 -17.00 -18.05 2.45
N PHE A 35 -16.20 -18.10 3.51
CA PHE A 35 -16.38 -19.06 4.60
C PHE A 35 -17.66 -18.82 5.42
N ALA A 36 -18.05 -17.56 5.60
CA ALA A 36 -19.26 -17.19 6.31
C ALA A 36 -20.54 -17.38 5.47
N GLY A 37 -20.44 -17.63 4.17
CA GLY A 37 -21.56 -17.72 3.26
C GLY A 37 -22.30 -16.38 3.06
N THR A 38 -21.57 -15.25 3.23
CA THR A 38 -22.09 -13.90 3.07
C THR A 38 -21.48 -13.24 1.84
N SER A 39 -22.11 -12.18 1.33
CA SER A 39 -21.54 -11.42 0.22
C SER A 39 -20.45 -10.46 0.68
N LEU A 40 -19.58 -10.00 -0.26
CA LEU A 40 -18.54 -9.03 0.03
C LEU A 40 -19.11 -7.66 0.45
N GLY A 41 -20.32 -7.30 -0.04
CA GLY A 41 -21.02 -6.05 0.29
C GLY A 41 -21.63 -6.05 1.68
N GLU A 42 -21.97 -7.22 2.23
CA GLU A 42 -22.54 -7.31 3.56
C GLU A 42 -21.59 -6.79 4.63
N GLY A 43 -22.09 -5.92 5.49
CA GLY A 43 -21.31 -5.29 6.56
C GLY A 43 -20.29 -4.23 6.10
N LEU A 44 -20.30 -3.82 4.83
CA LEU A 44 -19.37 -2.80 4.28
C LEU A 44 -19.41 -1.50 5.08
N GLY A 45 -20.61 -1.02 5.48
CA GLY A 45 -20.76 0.19 6.28
C GLY A 45 -20.07 0.11 7.63
N LEU A 46 -20.17 -1.04 8.31
CA LEU A 46 -19.47 -1.27 9.58
C LEU A 46 -17.95 -1.33 9.37
N ARG A 47 -17.47 -2.01 8.34
CA ARG A 47 -16.04 -2.07 8.01
C ARG A 47 -15.47 -0.70 7.69
N LEU A 48 -16.20 0.14 6.97
CA LEU A 48 -15.80 1.54 6.73
C LEU A 48 -15.70 2.34 8.03
N ALA A 49 -16.67 2.19 8.93
CA ALA A 49 -16.61 2.84 10.23
C ALA A 49 -15.41 2.36 11.06
N MET A 50 -15.13 1.05 11.07
CA MET A 50 -13.95 0.48 11.73
C MET A 50 -12.65 1.00 11.10
N LEU A 51 -12.56 1.08 9.77
CA LEU A 51 -11.40 1.63 9.07
C LEU A 51 -11.10 3.06 9.53
N VAL A 52 -12.11 3.93 9.53
CA VAL A 52 -11.96 5.31 9.96
C VAL A 52 -11.48 5.40 11.42
N VAL A 53 -12.07 4.59 12.31
CA VAL A 53 -11.70 4.58 13.74
C VAL A 53 -10.28 4.08 13.94
N PHE A 54 -9.91 2.95 13.35
CA PHE A 54 -8.58 2.37 13.53
C PHE A 54 -7.50 3.22 12.90
N ASP A 55 -7.73 3.77 11.70
CA ASP A 55 -6.79 4.70 11.08
C ASP A 55 -6.64 5.98 11.91
N ALA A 56 -7.74 6.56 12.41
CA ALA A 56 -7.67 7.74 13.26
C ALA A 56 -6.84 7.48 14.53
N VAL A 57 -7.02 6.34 15.18
CA VAL A 57 -6.26 5.95 16.37
C VAL A 57 -4.78 5.73 16.02
N ALA A 58 -4.49 4.99 14.94
CA ALA A 58 -3.11 4.74 14.49
C ALA A 58 -2.39 6.04 14.12
N ILE A 59 -3.03 6.90 13.35
CA ILE A 59 -2.49 8.23 12.98
C ILE A 59 -2.26 9.09 14.23
N ALA A 60 -3.24 9.18 15.13
CA ALA A 60 -3.10 9.97 16.35
C ALA A 60 -1.94 9.46 17.21
N TYR A 61 -1.79 8.15 17.34
CA TYR A 61 -0.69 7.54 18.11
C TYR A 61 0.68 7.87 17.49
N VAL A 62 0.85 7.62 16.19
CA VAL A 62 2.10 7.91 15.49
C VAL A 62 2.43 9.39 15.51
N MET A 63 1.43 10.26 15.27
CA MET A 63 1.64 11.71 15.29
C MET A 63 2.03 12.24 16.67
N ARG A 64 1.47 11.68 17.75
CA ARG A 64 1.85 12.05 19.13
C ARG A 64 3.29 11.67 19.43
N TYR A 65 3.68 10.45 19.06
CA TYR A 65 5.06 10.00 19.22
C TYR A 65 6.03 10.84 18.36
N ALA A 66 5.73 11.01 17.09
CA ALA A 66 6.53 11.81 16.17
C ALA A 66 6.70 13.25 16.65
N ALA A 67 5.63 13.87 17.15
CA ALA A 67 5.69 15.23 17.72
C ALA A 67 6.56 15.28 19.00
N ALA A 68 6.50 14.25 19.85
CA ALA A 68 7.33 14.16 21.05
C ALA A 68 8.81 14.06 20.72
N VAL A 69 9.19 13.15 19.79
CA VAL A 69 10.57 12.97 19.33
C VAL A 69 11.09 14.22 18.61
N ARG A 70 10.25 14.87 17.82
CA ARG A 70 10.63 16.11 17.12
C ARG A 70 10.96 17.25 18.08
N ARG A 71 10.20 17.36 19.19
CA ARG A 71 10.43 18.39 20.23
C ARG A 71 11.62 18.08 21.12
N ASP A 72 11.81 16.83 21.44
CA ASP A 72 12.87 16.33 22.31
C ASP A 72 13.42 15.01 21.76
N PRO A 73 14.57 15.03 21.05
CA PRO A 73 15.20 13.83 20.50
C PRO A 73 15.59 12.78 21.56
N GLY A 74 15.75 13.17 22.82
CA GLY A 74 16.04 12.25 23.93
C GLY A 74 14.84 11.33 24.26
N ARG A 75 13.64 11.65 23.78
CA ARG A 75 12.43 10.82 23.93
C ARG A 75 12.33 9.70 22.88
N SER A 76 13.25 9.66 21.93
CA SER A 76 13.30 8.57 20.96
C SER A 76 13.59 7.25 21.66
N LEU A 77 12.75 6.25 21.44
CA LEU A 77 12.98 4.88 21.95
C LEU A 77 14.18 4.20 21.32
N THR A 78 14.74 4.78 20.27
CA THR A 78 15.92 4.28 19.56
C THR A 78 17.15 5.15 19.83
N ALA A 79 17.09 6.13 20.72
CA ALA A 79 18.20 7.05 21.01
C ALA A 79 19.47 6.31 21.45
N ASP A 80 19.33 5.27 22.29
CA ASP A 80 20.47 4.51 22.86
C ASP A 80 20.99 3.40 21.93
N HIS A 81 20.25 3.04 20.88
CA HIS A 81 20.59 1.88 20.04
C HIS A 81 21.59 2.18 18.94
N GLY A 82 22.16 3.39 18.91
CA GLY A 82 23.20 3.73 17.92
C GLY A 82 22.78 3.55 16.45
N LEU A 83 21.47 3.41 16.20
CA LEU A 83 20.89 3.37 14.85
C LEU A 83 20.99 4.75 14.18
N ARG A 84 22.12 5.38 14.38
CA ARG A 84 22.58 6.50 13.60
C ARG A 84 22.66 6.03 12.16
N ARG A 85 21.75 6.49 11.32
CA ARG A 85 21.90 6.70 9.87
C ARG A 85 22.95 5.81 9.15
N GLN A 86 23.14 4.56 9.57
CA GLN A 86 23.89 3.63 8.76
C GLN A 86 23.03 3.24 7.56
N GLY A 87 23.26 3.90 6.45
CA GLY A 87 22.74 3.47 5.17
C GLY A 87 22.02 4.52 4.30
N TRP A 88 21.67 5.70 4.80
CA TRP A 88 21.06 6.75 3.96
C TRP A 88 21.94 7.99 3.80
N GLU A 89 23.23 7.85 4.00
CA GLU A 89 24.24 8.77 3.49
C GLU A 89 24.58 8.46 2.02
N SER A 90 23.62 8.08 1.22
CA SER A 90 23.71 8.38 -0.19
C SER A 90 23.45 9.87 -0.29
N GLY A 91 24.52 10.66 -0.30
CA GLY A 91 24.49 12.10 -0.60
C GLY A 91 24.02 12.39 -2.04
N ALA A 92 23.24 11.49 -2.62
CA ALA A 92 22.54 11.69 -3.86
C ALA A 92 21.28 12.50 -3.56
N GLU A 93 21.25 13.73 -4.01
CA GLU A 93 20.01 14.51 -4.07
C GLU A 93 18.90 13.66 -4.69
N PRO A 94 17.68 13.68 -4.10
CA PRO A 94 16.57 12.94 -4.68
C PRO A 94 16.40 13.40 -6.13
N PRO A 95 16.34 12.45 -7.07
CA PRO A 95 16.29 12.78 -8.49
C PRO A 95 15.06 13.63 -8.79
N ALA A 96 15.26 14.72 -9.54
CA ALA A 96 14.20 15.66 -9.92
C ALA A 96 13.00 14.95 -10.56
N LEU A 97 11.82 15.41 -10.26
CA LEU A 97 10.54 14.87 -10.78
C LEU A 97 10.36 15.36 -12.22
N ASP A 98 11.00 14.68 -13.15
CA ASP A 98 10.83 14.94 -14.58
C ASP A 98 9.49 14.43 -15.15
N GLY A 99 9.18 14.76 -16.40
CA GLY A 99 7.92 14.38 -17.04
C GLY A 99 7.70 12.86 -17.09
N ARG A 100 8.75 12.07 -17.31
CA ARG A 100 8.66 10.60 -17.36
C ARG A 100 8.35 10.01 -15.99
N ARG A 101 8.93 10.53 -14.92
CA ARG A 101 8.65 10.12 -13.55
C ARG A 101 7.24 10.47 -13.13
N LYS A 102 6.76 11.67 -13.50
CA LYS A 102 5.37 12.06 -13.27
C LYS A 102 4.41 11.12 -13.99
N LEU A 103 4.69 10.77 -15.25
CA LEU A 103 3.90 9.82 -16.00
C LEU A 103 3.90 8.44 -15.37
N ALA A 104 5.06 7.92 -14.97
CA ALA A 104 5.16 6.62 -14.30
C ALA A 104 4.36 6.58 -12.98
N LEU A 105 4.44 7.64 -12.18
CA LEU A 105 3.65 7.77 -10.95
C LEU A 105 2.14 7.88 -11.23
N ALA A 106 1.76 8.61 -12.26
CA ALA A 106 0.35 8.71 -12.67
C ALA A 106 -0.21 7.36 -13.15
N LEU A 107 0.56 6.62 -13.96
CA LEU A 107 0.19 5.27 -14.39
C LEU A 107 0.12 4.29 -13.21
N PHE A 108 1.06 4.38 -12.27
CA PHE A 108 1.05 3.59 -11.05
C PHE A 108 -0.22 3.87 -10.23
N ALA A 109 -0.54 5.14 -10.00
CA ALA A 109 -1.75 5.53 -9.30
C ALA A 109 -3.01 5.04 -10.05
N LEU A 110 -3.02 5.12 -11.39
CA LEU A 110 -4.13 4.65 -12.22
C LEU A 110 -4.35 3.13 -12.05
N VAL A 111 -3.29 2.32 -12.02
CA VAL A 111 -3.40 0.86 -11.80
C VAL A 111 -4.10 0.58 -10.47
N PHE A 112 -3.74 1.30 -9.39
CA PHE A 112 -4.40 1.15 -8.09
C PHE A 112 -5.86 1.66 -8.11
N LEU A 113 -6.15 2.75 -8.80
CA LEU A 113 -7.54 3.24 -8.93
C LEU A 113 -8.42 2.23 -9.68
N VAL A 114 -7.87 1.63 -10.75
CA VAL A 114 -8.57 0.55 -11.48
C VAL A 114 -8.78 -0.67 -10.59
N MET A 115 -7.77 -1.08 -9.82
CA MET A 115 -7.88 -2.17 -8.86
C MET A 115 -9.01 -1.91 -7.85
N VAL A 116 -9.02 -0.74 -7.22
CA VAL A 116 -10.07 -0.37 -6.24
C VAL A 116 -11.44 -0.40 -6.88
N TYR A 117 -11.59 0.21 -8.06
CA TYR A 117 -12.85 0.20 -8.80
C TYR A 117 -13.32 -1.23 -9.12
N ALA A 118 -12.40 -2.08 -9.58
CA ALA A 118 -12.71 -3.43 -10.05
C ALA A 118 -13.16 -4.39 -8.95
N VAL A 119 -12.80 -4.12 -7.69
CA VAL A 119 -13.13 -4.97 -6.54
C VAL A 119 -14.39 -4.51 -5.81
N ILE A 120 -14.82 -3.25 -5.98
CA ILE A 120 -16.02 -2.74 -5.28
C ILE A 120 -17.28 -3.40 -5.86
N PRO A 121 -18.12 -4.02 -5.02
CA PRO A 121 -19.41 -4.61 -5.44
C PRO A 121 -20.49 -3.53 -5.50
N PHE A 122 -20.48 -2.70 -6.53
CA PHE A 122 -21.39 -1.56 -6.67
C PHE A 122 -22.86 -1.95 -6.70
N ASP A 123 -23.19 -3.11 -7.29
CA ASP A 123 -24.52 -3.69 -7.34
C ASP A 123 -25.05 -4.05 -5.94
N GLU A 124 -24.20 -4.63 -5.07
CA GLU A 124 -24.58 -5.00 -3.70
C GLU A 124 -24.81 -3.79 -2.79
N ILE A 125 -24.09 -2.68 -3.06
CA ILE A 125 -24.24 -1.43 -2.28
C ILE A 125 -25.28 -0.47 -2.88
N GLY A 126 -25.98 -0.90 -3.94
CA GLY A 126 -27.08 -0.14 -4.54
C GLY A 126 -26.67 1.06 -5.37
N LEU A 127 -25.44 1.11 -5.85
CA LEU A 127 -24.96 2.16 -6.74
C LEU A 127 -25.17 1.75 -8.21
N PRO A 128 -25.69 2.66 -9.06
CA PRO A 128 -25.95 2.38 -10.50
C PRO A 128 -24.65 2.48 -11.33
N VAL A 129 -23.64 1.75 -10.91
CA VAL A 129 -22.32 1.69 -11.53
C VAL A 129 -22.01 0.24 -11.91
N PRO A 130 -21.45 -0.05 -13.09
CA PRO A 130 -21.11 -1.41 -13.48
C PRO A 130 -20.12 -2.05 -12.51
N THR A 131 -20.49 -3.20 -11.93
CA THR A 131 -19.61 -4.02 -11.11
C THR A 131 -18.74 -4.89 -12.01
N LEU A 132 -17.42 -4.86 -11.83
CA LEU A 132 -16.52 -5.73 -12.58
C LEU A 132 -16.34 -7.11 -11.91
N GLY A 133 -16.42 -7.15 -10.59
CA GLY A 133 -16.30 -8.39 -9.81
C GLY A 133 -14.93 -9.07 -9.99
N TRP A 134 -13.87 -8.31 -10.21
CA TRP A 134 -12.55 -8.86 -10.43
C TRP A 134 -12.01 -9.56 -9.18
N TRP A 135 -11.29 -10.66 -9.43
CA TRP A 135 -10.65 -11.46 -8.40
C TRP A 135 -9.15 -11.60 -8.68
N PHE A 136 -8.48 -12.54 -8.04
CA PHE A 136 -7.03 -12.70 -8.14
C PHE A 136 -6.48 -12.80 -9.57
N PRO A 137 -7.07 -13.58 -10.51
CA PRO A 137 -6.52 -13.70 -11.85
C PRO A 137 -6.51 -12.35 -12.59
N GLU A 138 -7.61 -11.61 -12.53
CA GLU A 138 -7.77 -10.32 -13.22
C GLU A 138 -6.88 -9.26 -12.58
N LEU A 139 -6.78 -9.22 -11.24
CA LEU A 139 -5.90 -8.31 -10.50
C LEU A 139 -4.43 -8.61 -10.79
N SER A 140 -4.04 -9.90 -10.85
CA SER A 140 -2.68 -10.28 -11.23
C SER A 140 -2.34 -9.83 -12.65
N GLY A 141 -3.28 -10.02 -13.58
CA GLY A 141 -3.17 -9.52 -14.96
C GLY A 141 -3.02 -7.99 -15.01
N LEU A 142 -3.83 -7.27 -14.24
CA LEU A 142 -3.76 -5.79 -14.15
C LEU A 142 -2.37 -5.33 -13.70
N PHE A 143 -1.83 -5.90 -12.63
CA PHE A 143 -0.51 -5.50 -12.13
C PHE A 143 0.63 -5.92 -13.06
N LEU A 144 0.54 -7.09 -13.70
CA LEU A 144 1.52 -7.55 -14.67
C LEU A 144 1.58 -6.61 -15.89
N VAL A 145 0.42 -6.35 -16.50
CA VAL A 145 0.32 -5.47 -17.67
C VAL A 145 0.64 -4.02 -17.30
N GLY A 146 0.09 -3.54 -16.18
CA GLY A 146 0.35 -2.20 -15.68
C GLY A 146 1.82 -1.95 -15.40
N GLY A 147 2.50 -2.87 -14.72
CA GLY A 147 3.93 -2.79 -14.47
C GLY A 147 4.74 -2.81 -15.77
N GLY A 148 4.38 -3.65 -16.74
CA GLY A 148 4.99 -3.67 -18.06
C GLY A 148 4.86 -2.34 -18.79
N ILE A 149 3.65 -1.78 -18.83
CA ILE A 149 3.39 -0.46 -19.46
C ILE A 149 4.21 0.64 -18.76
N ILE A 150 4.24 0.66 -17.43
CA ILE A 150 5.01 1.65 -16.66
C ILE A 150 6.50 1.54 -17.00
N GLY A 151 7.05 0.33 -17.03
CA GLY A 151 8.46 0.09 -17.37
C GLY A 151 8.82 0.59 -18.77
N LEU A 152 8.00 0.27 -19.75
CA LEU A 152 8.18 0.69 -21.15
C LEU A 152 8.00 2.22 -21.31
N CYS A 153 6.96 2.81 -20.74
CA CYS A 153 6.71 4.25 -20.79
C CYS A 153 7.81 5.07 -20.06
N TYR A 154 8.36 4.52 -18.98
CA TYR A 154 9.50 5.14 -18.32
C TYR A 154 10.79 5.07 -19.15
N GLY A 155 10.85 4.14 -20.11
CA GLY A 155 11.99 3.97 -21.02
C GLY A 155 13.03 2.97 -20.50
N LEU A 156 12.64 2.02 -19.65
CA LEU A 156 13.52 0.94 -19.19
C LEU A 156 13.91 0.00 -20.32
N GLY A 157 13.01 -0.18 -21.32
CA GLY A 157 13.13 -1.21 -22.33
C GLY A 157 12.74 -2.61 -21.79
N GLU A 158 12.60 -3.58 -22.68
CA GLU A 158 12.08 -4.91 -22.37
C GLU A 158 12.95 -5.66 -21.34
N GLU A 159 14.25 -5.69 -21.56
CA GLU A 159 15.20 -6.44 -20.72
C GLU A 159 15.21 -5.94 -19.26
N ARG A 160 15.27 -4.62 -19.05
CA ARG A 160 15.30 -4.07 -17.68
C ARG A 160 13.94 -4.19 -17.01
N THR A 161 12.85 -4.07 -17.77
CA THR A 161 11.50 -4.29 -17.24
C THR A 161 11.36 -5.73 -16.77
N ALA A 162 11.77 -6.71 -17.58
CA ALA A 162 11.75 -8.12 -17.20
C ALA A 162 12.63 -8.40 -15.95
N LYS A 163 13.84 -7.85 -15.91
CA LYS A 163 14.72 -7.96 -14.73
C LYS A 163 14.09 -7.37 -13.47
N ALA A 164 13.39 -6.25 -13.58
CA ALA A 164 12.68 -5.63 -12.44
C ALA A 164 11.55 -6.54 -11.92
N PHE A 165 10.79 -7.17 -12.81
CA PHE A 165 9.78 -8.17 -12.42
C PHE A 165 10.39 -9.36 -11.69
N VAL A 166 11.48 -9.94 -12.23
CA VAL A 166 12.18 -11.08 -11.60
C VAL A 166 12.73 -10.69 -10.22
N ALA A 167 13.33 -9.50 -10.10
CA ALA A 167 13.85 -9.00 -8.83
C ALA A 167 12.73 -8.85 -7.79
N GLY A 168 11.60 -8.21 -8.17
CA GLY A 168 10.45 -8.07 -7.27
C GLY A 168 9.85 -9.43 -6.86
N ALA A 169 9.73 -10.37 -7.78
CA ALA A 169 9.28 -11.73 -7.48
C ALA A 169 10.22 -12.43 -6.49
N SER A 170 11.53 -12.26 -6.67
CA SER A 170 12.54 -12.89 -5.78
C SER A 170 12.45 -12.35 -4.34
N GLU A 171 12.16 -11.05 -4.16
CA GLU A 171 11.95 -10.47 -2.84
C GLU A 171 10.72 -11.03 -2.13
N LEU A 172 9.65 -11.34 -2.88
CA LEU A 172 8.43 -11.93 -2.32
C LEU A 172 8.58 -13.39 -1.91
N VAL A 173 9.52 -14.14 -2.49
CA VAL A 173 9.76 -15.55 -2.12
C VAL A 173 10.14 -15.67 -0.64
N GLY A 174 10.93 -14.73 -0.10
CA GLY A 174 11.30 -14.69 1.31
C GLY A 174 10.14 -14.41 2.28
N VAL A 175 9.01 -13.91 1.77
CA VAL A 175 7.79 -13.66 2.56
C VAL A 175 6.87 -14.89 2.52
N ALA A 176 6.99 -15.73 1.48
CA ALA A 176 6.16 -16.92 1.27
C ALA A 176 6.71 -18.18 1.99
N LEU A 177 7.95 -18.15 2.47
CA LEU A 177 8.63 -19.22 3.22
C LEU A 177 8.59 -18.94 4.72
#